data_9367fee622f983450bda3759630f5d62
#
_entry.id   9367fee622f983450bda3759630f5d62
#
_cell.length_a   1.000
_cell.length_b   1.000
_cell.length_c   1.000
_cell.angle_alpha   90.00
_cell.angle_beta   90.00
_cell.angle_gamma   90.00
#
_symmetry.space_group_name_H-M   'P 1'
#
loop_
_entity.id
_entity.type
_entity.pdbx_description
1 polymer ?
#
loop_
_entity_poly.entity_id
_entity_poly.type
_entity_poly.pdbx_seq_one_letter_code
_entity_poly.pdbx_strand_id
1 'polypeptide(L)'
;MSLARKKFSEFKERDDHIADTELDDFWATLQPATIDGMIGEWKGGEFLTGHKMNGQLEKAGWFGKTFKSASDVQPLVCVDATGNKFSNVAMGKGEASLWLEDFRGEVTATMVYDGQPVHDHFKKIDDDAVMGIMNGKGVLDSGRYYYFYLERV
;
A
#
# COMPACT_ATOMS: atom_id res chain seq x y z
N MET A 1 5.73 -21.46 -6.70
CA MET A 1 5.66 -20.20 -5.91
C MET A 1 7.01 -19.50 -5.98
N SER A 2 7.02 -18.21 -6.30
CA SER A 2 8.25 -17.44 -6.35
C SER A 2 8.86 -17.23 -4.95
N LEU A 3 10.15 -16.92 -4.92
CA LEU A 3 10.84 -16.60 -3.66
C LEU A 3 10.20 -15.37 -2.99
N ALA A 4 9.85 -14.34 -3.79
CA ALA A 4 9.20 -13.14 -3.26
C ALA A 4 7.82 -13.46 -2.65
N ARG A 5 7.01 -14.28 -3.30
CA ARG A 5 5.69 -14.71 -2.79
C ARG A 5 5.86 -15.50 -1.48
N LYS A 6 6.83 -16.38 -1.43
CA LYS A 6 7.11 -17.18 -0.22
C LYS A 6 7.49 -16.27 0.95
N LYS A 7 8.38 -15.33 0.71
CA LYS A 7 8.82 -14.37 1.74
C LYS A 7 7.67 -13.49 2.21
N PHE A 8 6.83 -13.04 1.28
CA PHE A 8 5.63 -12.27 1.59
C PHE A 8 4.69 -13.07 2.50
N SER A 9 4.45 -14.34 2.17
CA SER A 9 3.59 -15.21 3.00
C SER A 9 4.14 -15.37 4.41
N GLU A 10 5.45 -15.52 4.55
CA GLU A 10 6.11 -15.59 5.86
C GLU A 10 5.87 -14.31 6.67
N PHE A 11 6.00 -13.13 6.06
CA PHE A 11 5.74 -11.87 6.74
C PHE A 11 4.28 -11.74 7.18
N LYS A 12 3.33 -12.16 6.34
CA LYS A 12 1.90 -12.09 6.70
C LYS A 12 1.54 -12.97 7.88
N GLU A 13 2.25 -14.08 8.06
CA GLU A 13 1.98 -15.06 9.12
C GLU A 13 2.68 -14.72 10.44
N ARG A 14 3.57 -13.72 10.44
CA ARG A 14 4.29 -13.32 11.66
C ARG A 14 3.32 -12.73 12.67
N ASP A 15 3.41 -13.19 13.92
CA ASP A 15 2.65 -12.68 15.06
C ASP A 15 3.46 -11.73 15.95
N ASP A 16 4.77 -11.62 15.73
CA ASP A 16 5.66 -10.66 16.34
C ASP A 16 5.85 -9.43 15.41
N HIS A 17 6.37 -8.34 15.99
CA HIS A 17 6.67 -7.16 15.18
C HIS A 17 7.81 -7.44 14.22
N ILE A 18 7.57 -7.07 12.94
CA ILE A 18 8.60 -7.16 11.90
C ILE A 18 9.47 -5.91 12.00
N ALA A 19 10.80 -6.10 12.02
CA ALA A 19 11.72 -4.97 12.01
C ALA A 19 11.66 -4.25 10.64
N ASP A 20 11.72 -2.91 10.66
CA ASP A 20 11.70 -2.11 9.42
C ASP A 20 12.82 -2.56 8.46
N THR A 21 14.00 -2.92 9.00
CA THR A 21 15.13 -3.38 8.19
C THR A 21 14.82 -4.67 7.43
N GLU A 22 14.02 -5.58 8.00
CA GLU A 22 13.60 -6.80 7.29
C GLU A 22 12.74 -6.46 6.07
N LEU A 23 11.83 -5.49 6.23
CA LEU A 23 10.96 -5.03 5.14
C LEU A 23 11.73 -4.21 4.11
N ASP A 24 12.69 -3.40 4.55
CA ASP A 24 13.56 -2.64 3.65
C ASP A 24 14.39 -3.57 2.77
N ASP A 25 14.93 -4.65 3.35
CA ASP A 25 15.68 -5.65 2.61
C ASP A 25 14.78 -6.38 1.60
N PHE A 26 13.55 -6.72 2.01
CA PHE A 26 12.57 -7.33 1.13
C PHE A 26 12.23 -6.41 -0.04
N TRP A 27 11.91 -5.14 0.25
CA TRP A 27 11.64 -4.11 -0.76
C TRP A 27 12.76 -4.03 -1.80
N ALA A 28 14.01 -4.02 -1.34
CA ALA A 28 15.17 -3.91 -2.22
C ALA A 28 15.28 -5.06 -3.22
N THR A 29 14.74 -6.24 -2.90
CA THR A 29 14.76 -7.41 -3.79
C THR A 29 13.66 -7.40 -4.85
N LEU A 30 12.63 -6.54 -4.69
CA LEU A 30 11.47 -6.55 -5.57
C LEU A 30 11.70 -5.71 -6.83
N GLN A 31 10.94 -6.01 -7.87
CA GLN A 31 10.94 -5.23 -9.10
C GLN A 31 10.03 -4.01 -8.97
N PRO A 32 10.38 -2.87 -9.57
CA PRO A 32 9.48 -1.73 -9.65
C PRO A 32 8.13 -2.13 -10.24
N ALA A 33 7.07 -1.50 -9.73
CA ALA A 33 5.73 -1.65 -10.27
C ALA A 33 5.54 -0.69 -11.45
N THR A 34 4.69 -1.09 -12.40
CA THR A 34 4.30 -0.25 -13.53
C THR A 34 2.90 0.30 -13.30
N ILE A 35 2.57 1.41 -13.96
CA ILE A 35 1.22 1.97 -13.88
C ILE A 35 0.20 0.94 -14.40
N ASP A 36 0.45 0.33 -15.56
CA ASP A 36 -0.45 -0.69 -16.12
C ASP A 36 -0.63 -1.88 -15.18
N GLY A 37 0.44 -2.30 -14.50
CA GLY A 37 0.39 -3.42 -13.57
C GLY A 37 -0.43 -3.14 -12.31
N MET A 38 -0.70 -1.86 -12.01
CA MET A 38 -1.50 -1.49 -10.85
C MET A 38 -3.00 -1.44 -11.14
N ILE A 39 -3.41 -1.35 -12.41
CA ILE A 39 -4.82 -1.21 -12.76
C ILE A 39 -5.62 -2.42 -12.28
N GLY A 40 -6.76 -2.17 -11.63
CA GLY A 40 -7.67 -3.20 -11.11
C GLY A 40 -8.07 -2.97 -9.66
N GLU A 41 -8.70 -3.97 -9.07
CA GLU A 41 -9.15 -3.96 -7.68
C GLU A 41 -8.18 -4.75 -6.80
N TRP A 42 -7.89 -4.20 -5.63
CA TRP A 42 -6.93 -4.78 -4.70
C TRP A 42 -7.47 -4.78 -3.28
N LYS A 43 -7.25 -5.88 -2.58
CA LYS A 43 -7.48 -5.98 -1.15
C LYS A 43 -6.22 -5.60 -0.40
N GLY A 44 -6.36 -4.75 0.61
CA GLY A 44 -5.24 -4.25 1.40
C GLY A 44 -5.01 -5.02 2.69
N GLY A 45 -3.78 -4.96 3.14
CA GLY A 45 -3.37 -5.42 4.45
C GLY A 45 -2.11 -4.67 4.87
N GLU A 46 -1.68 -4.86 6.11
CA GLU A 46 -0.50 -4.15 6.61
C GLU A 46 0.52 -5.11 7.21
N PHE A 47 1.79 -4.70 7.13
CA PHE A 47 2.85 -5.38 7.88
C PHE A 47 2.91 -4.80 9.29
N LEU A 48 2.97 -5.66 10.30
CA LEU A 48 2.95 -5.24 11.70
C LEU A 48 4.36 -4.91 12.17
N THR A 49 4.67 -3.62 12.22
CA THR A 49 5.98 -3.11 12.63
C THR A 49 5.95 -2.36 13.97
N GLY A 50 4.75 -2.18 14.53
CA GLY A 50 4.57 -1.30 15.68
C GLY A 50 4.41 0.17 15.31
N HIS A 51 4.24 0.49 14.02
CA HIS A 51 3.97 1.85 13.56
C HIS A 51 2.64 2.34 14.14
N LYS A 52 2.54 3.64 14.46
CA LYS A 52 1.33 4.24 15.03
C LYS A 52 0.08 4.04 14.17
N MET A 53 0.25 3.84 12.86
CA MET A 53 -0.86 3.57 11.93
C MET A 53 -1.39 2.14 12.01
N ASN A 54 -0.62 1.19 12.57
CA ASN A 54 -1.08 -0.20 12.62
C ASN A 54 -2.42 -0.30 13.34
N GLY A 55 -3.38 -0.97 12.71
CA GLY A 55 -4.74 -1.14 13.19
C GLY A 55 -5.71 0.00 12.87
N GLN A 56 -5.23 1.16 12.43
CA GLN A 56 -6.10 2.32 12.20
C GLN A 56 -6.98 2.15 10.96
N LEU A 57 -6.44 1.61 9.88
CA LEU A 57 -7.21 1.37 8.66
C LEU A 57 -8.27 0.28 8.87
N GLU A 58 -7.93 -0.76 9.62
CA GLU A 58 -8.89 -1.81 9.98
C GLU A 58 -10.07 -1.23 10.74
N LYS A 59 -9.81 -0.36 11.73
CA LYS A 59 -10.87 0.32 12.49
C LYS A 59 -11.77 1.17 11.60
N ALA A 60 -11.24 1.74 10.53
CA ALA A 60 -12.01 2.53 9.57
C ALA A 60 -12.78 1.66 8.57
N GLY A 61 -12.64 0.34 8.62
CA GLY A 61 -13.28 -0.58 7.68
C GLY A 61 -12.60 -0.64 6.33
N TRP A 62 -11.32 -0.29 6.25
CA TRP A 62 -10.60 -0.28 4.99
C TRP A 62 -10.52 -1.68 4.37
N PHE A 63 -11.00 -1.78 3.12
CA PHE A 63 -10.90 -3.00 2.32
C PHE A 63 -9.65 -2.99 1.44
N GLY A 64 -9.41 -1.90 0.73
CA GLY A 64 -8.28 -1.82 -0.20
C GLY A 64 -8.36 -0.61 -1.11
N LYS A 65 -7.80 -0.77 -2.30
CA LYS A 65 -7.70 0.29 -3.30
C LYS A 65 -8.23 -0.20 -4.65
N THR A 66 -8.84 0.71 -5.41
CA THR A 66 -9.27 0.43 -6.78
C THR A 66 -8.61 1.43 -7.72
N PHE A 67 -7.86 0.91 -8.70
CA PHE A 67 -7.18 1.71 -9.72
C PHE A 67 -7.93 1.51 -11.03
N LYS A 68 -8.83 2.45 -11.37
CA LYS A 68 -9.62 2.38 -12.61
C LYS A 68 -8.80 2.84 -13.80
N SER A 69 -7.99 3.87 -13.61
CA SER A 69 -7.03 4.40 -14.56
C SER A 69 -5.97 5.17 -13.80
N ALA A 70 -4.94 5.67 -14.50
CA ALA A 70 -3.90 6.48 -13.85
C ALA A 70 -4.48 7.74 -13.17
N SER A 71 -5.53 8.32 -13.72
CA SER A 71 -6.15 9.55 -13.19
C SER A 71 -7.39 9.31 -12.35
N ASP A 72 -7.78 8.06 -12.13
CA ASP A 72 -9.00 7.70 -11.40
C ASP A 72 -8.71 6.54 -10.46
N VAL A 73 -8.31 6.87 -9.24
CA VAL A 73 -7.91 5.90 -8.21
C VAL A 73 -8.69 6.16 -6.93
N GLN A 74 -9.25 5.10 -6.36
CA GLN A 74 -9.92 5.11 -5.07
C GLN A 74 -8.98 4.54 -4.01
N PRO A 75 -8.31 5.37 -3.22
CA PRO A 75 -7.28 4.90 -2.29
C PRO A 75 -7.85 4.24 -1.03
N LEU A 76 -9.03 4.64 -0.63
CA LEU A 76 -9.64 4.23 0.64
C LEU A 76 -11.02 3.64 0.37
N VAL A 77 -11.04 2.47 -0.28
CA VAL A 77 -12.28 1.69 -0.41
C VAL A 77 -12.54 1.05 0.94
N CYS A 78 -13.63 1.43 1.57
CA CYS A 78 -14.04 0.94 2.89
C CYS A 78 -15.33 0.13 2.79
N VAL A 79 -15.61 -0.64 3.83
CA VAL A 79 -16.85 -1.43 3.95
C VAL A 79 -17.69 -0.78 5.04
N ASP A 80 -18.95 -0.47 4.73
CA ASP A 80 -19.89 0.11 5.68
C ASP A 80 -20.52 -0.96 6.58
N ALA A 81 -21.40 -0.52 7.50
CA ALA A 81 -22.06 -1.40 8.46
C ALA A 81 -22.95 -2.45 7.80
N THR A 82 -23.38 -2.23 6.54
CA THR A 82 -24.22 -3.17 5.80
C THR A 82 -23.42 -4.09 4.88
N GLY A 83 -22.08 -3.96 4.89
CA GLY A 83 -21.18 -4.77 4.07
C GLY A 83 -20.96 -4.22 2.66
N ASN A 84 -21.43 -3.02 2.36
CA ASN A 84 -21.24 -2.39 1.05
C ASN A 84 -19.92 -1.65 1.00
N LYS A 85 -19.25 -1.74 -0.14
CA LYS A 85 -17.99 -0.99 -0.39
C LYS A 85 -18.31 0.41 -0.86
N PHE A 86 -17.50 1.38 -0.43
CA PHE A 86 -17.57 2.77 -0.87
C PHE A 86 -16.19 3.41 -0.83
N SER A 87 -15.99 4.44 -1.66
CA SER A 87 -14.77 5.23 -1.62
C SER A 87 -14.89 6.28 -0.52
N ASN A 88 -14.06 6.19 0.53
CA ASN A 88 -14.13 7.08 1.68
C ASN A 88 -13.39 8.39 1.39
N VAL A 89 -14.03 9.27 0.62
CA VAL A 89 -13.45 10.56 0.22
C VAL A 89 -13.30 11.53 1.39
N ALA A 90 -14.10 11.37 2.43
CA ALA A 90 -13.97 12.21 3.63
C ALA A 90 -12.66 11.92 4.35
N MET A 91 -12.32 10.66 4.55
CA MET A 91 -11.08 10.24 5.19
C MET A 91 -9.87 10.54 4.31
N GLY A 92 -10.00 10.33 3.01
CA GLY A 92 -8.92 10.55 2.04
C GLY A 92 -8.73 12.02 1.65
N LYS A 93 -9.67 12.88 2.00
CA LYS A 93 -9.72 14.27 1.52
C LYS A 93 -9.73 14.34 -0.01
N GLY A 94 -10.50 13.46 -0.62
CA GLY A 94 -10.56 13.23 -2.06
C GLY A 94 -10.14 11.82 -2.40
N GLU A 95 -9.72 11.61 -3.64
CA GLU A 95 -9.24 10.34 -4.14
C GLU A 95 -7.76 10.42 -4.51
N ALA A 96 -7.33 9.77 -5.59
CA ALA A 96 -5.90 9.68 -5.89
C ALA A 96 -5.62 9.47 -7.38
N SER A 97 -4.35 9.49 -7.74
CA SER A 97 -3.88 9.22 -9.09
C SER A 97 -2.54 8.48 -9.05
N LEU A 98 -2.16 7.86 -10.18
CA LEU A 98 -0.92 7.10 -10.31
C LEU A 98 0.09 7.88 -11.15
N TRP A 99 1.34 7.85 -10.69
CA TRP A 99 2.49 8.50 -11.30
C TRP A 99 3.71 7.58 -11.23
N LEU A 100 4.73 7.88 -12.00
CA LEU A 100 6.05 7.26 -11.85
C LEU A 100 6.91 8.22 -11.04
N GLU A 101 7.46 7.74 -9.93
CA GLU A 101 8.31 8.56 -9.05
C GLU A 101 9.58 7.81 -8.67
N ASP A 102 10.66 8.55 -8.54
CA ASP A 102 11.90 8.02 -7.97
C ASP A 102 11.72 7.84 -6.46
N PHE A 103 11.99 6.64 -5.97
CA PHE A 103 12.01 6.35 -4.55
C PHE A 103 13.12 5.35 -4.28
N ARG A 104 14.03 5.71 -3.39
CA ARG A 104 15.20 4.88 -3.04
C ARG A 104 16.03 4.48 -4.26
N GLY A 105 16.17 5.40 -5.22
CA GLY A 105 17.01 5.21 -6.39
C GLY A 105 16.38 4.42 -7.54
N GLU A 106 15.10 4.08 -7.42
CA GLU A 106 14.37 3.38 -8.48
C GLU A 106 13.07 4.11 -8.81
N VAL A 107 12.72 4.18 -10.09
CA VAL A 107 11.46 4.75 -10.55
C VAL A 107 10.38 3.67 -10.48
N THR A 108 9.31 3.93 -9.73
CA THR A 108 8.25 2.94 -9.54
C THR A 108 6.87 3.61 -9.52
N ALA A 109 5.82 2.85 -9.81
CA ALA A 109 4.45 3.31 -9.75
C ALA A 109 4.13 3.78 -8.32
N THR A 110 3.61 4.99 -8.24
CA THR A 110 3.32 5.66 -6.98
C THR A 110 1.92 6.25 -7.02
N MET A 111 1.13 5.97 -6.01
CA MET A 111 -0.19 6.58 -5.85
C MET A 111 -0.04 7.85 -5.03
N VAL A 112 -0.57 8.95 -5.57
CA VAL A 112 -0.52 10.26 -4.92
C VAL A 112 -1.95 10.67 -4.57
N TYR A 113 -2.18 10.99 -3.30
CA TYR A 113 -3.49 11.46 -2.83
C TYR A 113 -3.77 12.87 -3.38
N ASP A 114 -5.02 13.11 -3.77
CA ASP A 114 -5.42 14.41 -4.32
C ASP A 114 -5.40 15.53 -3.28
N GLY A 115 -5.83 15.23 -2.06
CA GLY A 115 -6.06 16.22 -1.01
C GLY A 115 -5.11 16.17 0.17
N GLN A 116 -4.08 15.33 0.13
CA GLN A 116 -3.10 15.23 1.21
C GLN A 116 -1.70 14.97 0.63
N PRO A 117 -0.64 15.39 1.34
CA PRO A 117 0.72 15.19 0.83
C PRO A 117 1.21 13.75 1.11
N VAL A 118 0.50 12.77 0.57
CA VAL A 118 0.79 11.35 0.80
C VAL A 118 1.06 10.66 -0.52
N HIS A 119 2.18 9.95 -0.58
CA HIS A 119 2.66 9.16 -1.71
C HIS A 119 2.81 7.71 -1.26
N ASP A 120 2.12 6.80 -1.93
CA ASP A 120 2.29 5.36 -1.70
C ASP A 120 3.11 4.77 -2.83
N HIS A 121 4.35 4.39 -2.53
CA HIS A 121 5.24 3.77 -3.51
C HIS A 121 5.01 2.26 -3.53
N PHE A 122 4.94 1.66 -4.73
CA PHE A 122 4.69 0.22 -4.87
C PHE A 122 5.85 -0.48 -5.55
N LYS A 123 6.11 -1.71 -5.13
CA LYS A 123 6.97 -2.65 -5.86
C LYS A 123 6.26 -3.99 -5.99
N LYS A 124 6.58 -4.70 -7.06
CA LYS A 124 5.89 -5.93 -7.46
C LYS A 124 6.43 -7.12 -6.67
N ILE A 125 5.56 -7.83 -5.96
CA ILE A 125 5.86 -9.13 -5.38
C ILE A 125 5.69 -10.21 -6.45
N ASP A 126 4.53 -10.19 -7.12
CA ASP A 126 4.22 -10.96 -8.33
C ASP A 126 3.06 -10.28 -9.05
N ASP A 127 2.44 -10.95 -10.04
CA ASP A 127 1.34 -10.36 -10.80
C ASP A 127 0.11 -10.05 -9.95
N ASP A 128 -0.03 -10.69 -8.79
CA ASP A 128 -1.21 -10.61 -7.94
C ASP A 128 -0.96 -9.95 -6.59
N ALA A 129 0.25 -9.48 -6.32
CA ALA A 129 0.57 -8.82 -5.06
C ALA A 129 1.64 -7.74 -5.24
N VAL A 130 1.49 -6.65 -4.51
CA VAL A 130 2.47 -5.56 -4.44
C VAL A 130 2.71 -5.18 -2.98
N MET A 131 3.94 -4.74 -2.70
CA MET A 131 4.30 -4.10 -1.44
C MET A 131 4.19 -2.60 -1.60
N GLY A 132 3.64 -1.92 -0.59
CA GLY A 132 3.51 -0.48 -0.56
C GLY A 132 4.28 0.14 0.60
N ILE A 133 4.86 1.31 0.36
CA ILE A 133 5.47 2.13 1.42
C ILE A 133 4.82 3.51 1.37
N MET A 134 4.16 3.90 2.46
CA MET A 134 3.54 5.21 2.58
C MET A 134 4.60 6.25 2.95
N ASN A 135 4.66 7.30 2.15
CA ASN A 135 5.63 8.38 2.27
C ASN A 135 4.91 9.73 2.19
N GLY A 136 5.53 10.77 2.64
CA GLY A 136 4.98 12.11 2.52
C GLY A 136 5.33 12.97 3.73
N LYS A 137 5.08 14.26 3.60
CA LYS A 137 5.34 15.21 4.65
C LYS A 137 4.41 14.97 5.85
N GLY A 138 4.99 14.61 7.00
CA GLY A 138 4.23 14.40 8.23
C GLY A 138 3.61 13.01 8.41
N VAL A 139 3.88 12.05 7.51
CA VAL A 139 3.31 10.70 7.62
C VAL A 139 4.21 9.70 8.33
N LEU A 140 5.47 10.04 8.53
CA LEU A 140 6.44 9.16 9.18
C LEU A 140 6.24 9.16 10.70
N ASP A 141 6.35 7.99 11.32
CA ASP A 141 6.30 7.82 12.77
C ASP A 141 7.73 7.80 13.33
N SER A 142 8.20 8.93 13.86
CA SER A 142 9.56 9.09 14.34
C SER A 142 10.60 8.64 13.29
N GLY A 143 10.39 9.03 12.04
CA GLY A 143 11.24 8.67 10.91
C GLY A 143 10.93 7.30 10.29
N ARG A 144 9.98 6.57 10.81
CA ARG A 144 9.61 5.24 10.32
C ARG A 144 8.48 5.33 9.30
N TYR A 145 8.65 4.60 8.20
CA TYR A 145 7.62 4.47 7.16
C TYR A 145 6.51 3.52 7.62
N TYR A 146 5.34 3.65 6.99
CA TYR A 146 4.25 2.69 7.13
C TYR A 146 4.31 1.71 5.96
N TYR A 147 4.41 0.41 6.25
CA TYR A 147 4.54 -0.66 5.27
C TYR A 147 3.24 -1.42 5.17
N PHE A 148 2.76 -1.60 3.95
CA PHE A 148 1.52 -2.31 3.69
C PHE A 148 1.64 -3.14 2.40
N TYR A 149 0.60 -3.86 2.09
CA TYR A 149 0.56 -4.67 0.87
C TYR A 149 -0.84 -4.65 0.26
N LEU A 150 -0.90 -4.96 -1.02
CA LEU A 150 -2.15 -5.15 -1.75
C LEU A 150 -2.10 -6.51 -2.43
N GLU A 151 -3.23 -7.19 -2.42
CA GLU A 151 -3.42 -8.44 -3.15
C GLU A 151 -4.60 -8.27 -4.10
N ARG A 152 -4.42 -8.75 -5.33
CA ARG A 152 -5.45 -8.60 -6.37
C ARG A 152 -6.71 -9.37 -5.99
N VAL A 153 -7.86 -8.73 -6.19
CA VAL A 153 -9.18 -9.33 -5.95
C VAL A 153 -9.51 -10.36 -7.06
#